data_4d99b0d61e515958f5bf55b599196283
#
_entry.id   4d99b0d61e515958f5bf55b599196283
#
_cell.length_a   1.000
_cell.length_b   1.000
_cell.length_c   1.000
_cell.angle_alpha   90.00
_cell.angle_beta   90.00
_cell.angle_gamma   90.00
#
_symmetry.space_group_name_H-M   'P 1'
#
loop_
_entity.id
_entity.type
_entity.pdbx_description
1 polymer ?
#
loop_
_entity_poly.entity_id
_entity_poly.type
_entity_poly.pdbx_seq_one_letter_code
_entity_poly.pdbx_strand_id
1 'polypeptide(L)'
;MNKTQTPRQVLNLPAGYFGMVLGTIGMGFAWRYASXLWPVSRSIGDGLVTLAMAMWVLLSMAFISRAIRFPASVLREMRHPVSSSFVSLFPATTLLVAIGLAPWCRPLAIGLFVPGVALQLAYAAWQSGGLWRGNHPREATTPGLYLPTVANNFISAMACGALGFSDAGLVFLGAGVFSWLSLEPAILQRLRSAGELPTPLRTSLGIQLAPALVACSAWLSVNGGEADTFAKLLFGYGLLQLLFMLRLMPWYLRQPFNASFWSFSFGISALATTGLHLGQARGDGFFHHLAMPLFIFSNLVVGLLLLRTALLLVSGKLLLQVDRETLLNKKEGS
;
A
#
# COMPACT_ATOMS: atom_id res chain seq x y z
N MET A 1 -50.80 13.45 -0.02
CA MET A 1 -49.69 13.58 -0.99
C MET A 1 -48.36 13.25 -0.28
N ASN A 2 -47.92 12.00 -0.38
CA ASN A 2 -46.67 11.57 0.17
C ASN A 2 -45.53 12.14 -0.68
N LYS A 3 -44.86 13.13 -0.17
CA LYS A 3 -43.60 13.54 -0.76
C LYS A 3 -42.60 12.42 -0.52
N THR A 4 -42.37 11.63 -1.55
CA THR A 4 -41.29 10.66 -1.55
C THR A 4 -40.00 11.48 -1.39
N GLN A 5 -39.47 11.54 -0.16
CA GLN A 5 -38.17 12.16 0.07
C GLN A 5 -37.13 11.32 -0.65
N THR A 6 -36.42 11.96 -1.58
CA THR A 6 -35.27 11.33 -2.23
C THR A 6 -34.28 10.90 -1.16
N PRO A 7 -33.76 9.66 -1.19
CA PRO A 7 -32.77 9.24 -0.22
C PRO A 7 -31.57 10.18 -0.21
N ARG A 8 -31.12 10.56 0.98
CA ARG A 8 -29.99 11.46 1.13
C ARG A 8 -28.71 10.73 0.77
N GLN A 9 -28.03 11.20 -0.27
CA GLN A 9 -26.77 10.63 -0.72
C GLN A 9 -25.63 11.17 0.14
N VAL A 10 -24.73 10.30 0.57
CA VAL A 10 -23.54 10.69 1.32
C VAL A 10 -22.31 10.05 0.70
N LEU A 11 -21.18 10.73 0.84
CA LEU A 11 -19.91 10.25 0.31
C LEU A 11 -19.44 9.03 1.08
N ASN A 12 -19.07 7.98 0.35
CA ASN A 12 -18.49 6.77 0.93
C ASN A 12 -17.16 6.47 0.22
N LEU A 13 -16.06 6.56 0.96
CA LEU A 13 -14.74 6.22 0.45
C LEU A 13 -14.20 5.05 1.26
N PRO A 14 -14.19 3.84 0.69
CA PRO A 14 -13.60 2.69 1.39
C PRO A 14 -12.12 2.92 1.70
N ALA A 15 -11.62 2.25 2.73
CA ALA A 15 -10.23 2.42 3.16
C ALA A 15 -9.24 2.05 2.07
N GLY A 16 -9.63 1.23 1.10
CA GLY A 16 -8.77 0.89 -0.02
C GLY A 16 -8.28 2.08 -0.83
N TYR A 17 -9.00 3.21 -0.77
CA TYR A 17 -8.57 4.43 -1.46
C TYR A 17 -7.25 4.98 -0.93
N PHE A 18 -6.86 4.63 0.31
CA PHE A 18 -5.54 4.99 0.81
C PHE A 18 -4.40 4.40 -0.02
N GLY A 19 -4.70 3.38 -0.84
CA GLY A 19 -3.70 2.84 -1.76
C GLY A 19 -3.11 3.88 -2.70
N MET A 20 -3.88 4.92 -3.04
CA MET A 20 -3.37 6.01 -3.87
C MET A 20 -2.24 6.78 -3.19
N VAL A 21 -2.30 6.88 -1.86
CA VAL A 21 -1.23 7.53 -1.09
C VAL A 21 0.04 6.69 -1.12
N LEU A 22 -0.09 5.35 -0.99
CA LEU A 22 1.07 4.46 -0.97
C LEU A 22 1.95 4.65 -2.21
N GLY A 23 1.35 4.56 -3.38
CA GLY A 23 2.12 4.63 -4.62
C GLY A 23 2.68 6.02 -4.89
N THR A 24 1.89 7.05 -4.60
CA THR A 24 2.30 8.43 -4.84
C THR A 24 3.47 8.80 -3.94
N ILE A 25 3.36 8.51 -2.63
CA ILE A 25 4.45 8.87 -1.72
C ILE A 25 5.68 8.01 -1.98
N GLY A 26 5.47 6.73 -2.36
CA GLY A 26 6.59 5.85 -2.71
C GLY A 26 7.40 6.41 -3.88
N MET A 27 6.72 6.92 -4.91
CA MET A 27 7.45 7.55 -6.02
C MET A 27 8.12 8.85 -5.59
N GLY A 28 7.50 9.57 -4.65
CA GLY A 28 8.16 10.73 -4.06
C GLY A 28 9.47 10.36 -3.39
N PHE A 29 9.49 9.27 -2.65
CA PHE A 29 10.71 8.78 -2.03
C PHE A 29 11.75 8.37 -3.07
N ALA A 30 11.32 7.74 -4.16
CA ALA A 30 12.24 7.37 -5.24
C ALA A 30 12.88 8.61 -5.86
N TRP A 31 12.11 9.65 -6.12
CA TRP A 31 12.64 10.88 -6.69
C TRP A 31 13.54 11.63 -5.69
N ARG A 32 13.20 11.61 -4.39
CA ARG A 32 14.10 12.17 -3.37
C ARG A 32 15.45 11.47 -3.41
N TYR A 33 15.44 10.14 -3.50
CA TYR A 33 16.68 9.37 -3.56
C TYR A 33 17.43 9.66 -4.87
N ALA A 34 16.73 9.75 -5.98
CA ALA A 34 17.32 10.05 -7.28
C ALA A 34 18.03 11.40 -7.27
N SER A 35 17.52 12.37 -6.54
CA SER A 35 18.15 13.68 -6.46
C SER A 35 19.50 13.70 -5.76
N UNK A 36 19.66 12.60 -5.16
CA UNK A 36 20.81 12.41 -4.51
C UNK A 36 21.80 11.86 -5.31
N LEU A 37 21.40 11.26 -6.46
CA LEU A 37 22.30 10.53 -7.37
C LEU A 37 22.56 11.28 -8.67
N TRP A 38 21.58 11.99 -9.15
CA TRP A 38 21.60 12.65 -10.46
C TRP A 38 21.33 14.14 -10.29
N PRO A 39 21.69 14.97 -11.30
CA PRO A 39 21.38 16.40 -11.22
C PRO A 39 19.91 16.67 -11.54
N VAL A 40 19.02 16.08 -10.77
CA VAL A 40 17.57 16.33 -10.86
C VAL A 40 17.15 17.06 -9.60
N SER A 41 16.10 17.88 -9.74
CA SER A 41 15.65 18.70 -8.62
C SER A 41 14.98 17.82 -7.55
N ARG A 42 15.31 18.10 -6.29
CA ARG A 42 14.63 17.48 -5.16
C ARG A 42 13.14 17.86 -5.13
N SER A 43 12.78 18.98 -5.77
CA SER A 43 11.41 19.45 -5.75
C SER A 43 10.42 18.49 -6.41
N ILE A 44 10.88 17.62 -7.33
CA ILE A 44 10.00 16.62 -7.94
C ILE A 44 9.54 15.62 -6.86
N GLY A 45 10.48 15.08 -6.10
CA GLY A 45 10.15 14.17 -5.01
C GLY A 45 9.35 14.85 -3.92
N ASP A 46 9.75 16.05 -3.52
CA ASP A 46 9.02 16.80 -2.50
C ASP A 46 7.61 17.15 -2.94
N GLY A 47 7.43 17.42 -4.23
CA GLY A 47 6.10 17.68 -4.78
C GLY A 47 5.20 16.45 -4.72
N LEU A 48 5.75 15.28 -5.07
CA LEU A 48 4.99 14.03 -4.98
C LEU A 48 4.64 13.69 -3.52
N VAL A 49 5.59 13.88 -2.61
CA VAL A 49 5.35 13.64 -1.19
C VAL A 49 4.26 14.59 -0.69
N THR A 50 4.30 15.86 -1.07
CA THR A 50 3.29 16.84 -0.67
C THR A 50 1.92 16.47 -1.24
N LEU A 51 1.86 16.05 -2.50
CA LEU A 51 0.60 15.60 -3.10
C LEU A 51 0.03 14.42 -2.32
N ALA A 52 0.88 13.44 -2.00
CA ALA A 52 0.44 12.28 -1.24
C ALA A 52 -0.05 12.67 0.16
N MET A 53 0.64 13.61 0.81
CA MET A 53 0.20 14.10 2.12
C MET A 53 -1.17 14.77 2.03
N ALA A 54 -1.40 15.55 0.99
CA ALA A 54 -2.71 16.18 0.78
C ALA A 54 -3.79 15.12 0.59
N MET A 55 -3.50 14.09 -0.21
CA MET A 55 -4.43 12.96 -0.39
C MET A 55 -4.69 12.27 0.94
N TRP A 56 -3.63 12.05 1.73
CA TRP A 56 -3.76 11.40 3.03
C TRP A 56 -4.63 12.21 3.98
N VAL A 57 -4.45 13.54 4.01
CA VAL A 57 -5.27 14.39 4.87
C VAL A 57 -6.74 14.27 4.49
N LEU A 58 -7.04 14.39 3.18
CA LEU A 58 -8.43 14.34 2.72
C LEU A 58 -9.06 12.98 2.99
N LEU A 59 -8.33 11.90 2.70
CA LEU A 59 -8.86 10.56 2.92
C LEU A 59 -9.00 10.24 4.40
N SER A 60 -8.07 10.73 5.22
CA SER A 60 -8.15 10.53 6.69
C SER A 60 -9.34 11.29 7.27
N MET A 61 -9.58 12.51 6.81
CA MET A 61 -10.75 13.27 7.23
C MET A 61 -12.04 12.53 6.86
N ALA A 62 -12.10 12.00 5.63
CA ALA A 62 -13.27 11.25 5.19
C ALA A 62 -13.46 9.97 6.00
N PHE A 63 -12.36 9.24 6.27
CA PHE A 63 -12.44 7.99 7.02
C PHE A 63 -12.85 8.24 8.47
N ILE A 64 -12.24 9.22 9.12
CA ILE A 64 -12.56 9.54 10.52
C ILE A 64 -13.99 10.08 10.63
N SER A 65 -14.41 10.93 9.67
CA SER A 65 -15.78 11.43 9.63
C SER A 65 -16.78 10.27 9.51
N ARG A 66 -16.48 9.30 8.63
CA ARG A 66 -17.36 8.13 8.47
C ARG A 66 -17.37 7.28 9.75
N ALA A 67 -16.21 7.14 10.40
CA ALA A 67 -16.14 6.38 11.65
C ALA A 67 -16.97 7.03 12.76
N ILE A 68 -17.03 8.36 12.81
CA ILE A 68 -17.78 9.08 13.81
C ILE A 68 -19.27 9.09 13.48
N ARG A 69 -19.63 9.35 12.21
CA ARG A 69 -21.02 9.51 11.80
C ARG A 69 -21.71 8.18 11.50
N PHE A 70 -20.96 7.20 10.99
CA PHE A 70 -21.50 5.90 10.57
C PHE A 70 -20.59 4.78 11.09
N PRO A 71 -20.46 4.63 12.42
CA PRO A 71 -19.53 3.62 12.95
C PRO A 71 -19.87 2.19 12.53
N ALA A 72 -21.14 1.90 12.29
CA ALA A 72 -21.54 0.56 11.84
C ALA A 72 -20.97 0.26 10.46
N SER A 73 -20.90 1.26 9.58
CA SER A 73 -20.32 1.09 8.25
C SER A 73 -18.84 0.72 8.32
N VAL A 74 -18.08 1.42 9.18
CA VAL A 74 -16.66 1.12 9.34
C VAL A 74 -16.47 -0.25 9.97
N LEU A 75 -17.30 -0.60 10.96
CA LEU A 75 -17.20 -1.90 11.61
C LEU A 75 -17.50 -3.04 10.63
N ARG A 76 -18.49 -2.86 9.74
CA ARG A 76 -18.76 -3.86 8.71
C ARG A 76 -17.55 -4.04 7.78
N GLU A 77 -16.91 -2.94 7.39
CA GLU A 77 -15.68 -3.01 6.58
C GLU A 77 -14.59 -3.76 7.32
N MET A 78 -14.40 -3.48 8.62
CA MET A 78 -13.40 -4.14 9.44
C MET A 78 -13.67 -5.64 9.62
N ARG A 79 -14.93 -6.04 9.56
CA ARG A 79 -15.31 -7.45 9.74
C ARG A 79 -15.44 -8.22 8.43
N HIS A 80 -15.40 -7.52 7.29
CA HIS A 80 -15.52 -8.18 5.99
C HIS A 80 -14.26 -9.00 5.71
N PRO A 81 -14.39 -10.24 5.23
CA PRO A 81 -13.20 -11.12 5.06
C PRO A 81 -12.14 -10.56 4.13
N VAL A 82 -12.50 -9.81 3.09
CA VAL A 82 -11.54 -9.23 2.16
C VAL A 82 -11.22 -7.79 2.51
N SER A 83 -12.25 -6.96 2.72
CA SER A 83 -12.09 -5.53 2.92
C SER A 83 -11.35 -5.19 4.21
N SER A 84 -11.41 -6.05 5.23
CA SER A 84 -10.79 -5.78 6.54
C SER A 84 -9.29 -5.52 6.41
N SER A 85 -8.62 -6.22 5.50
CA SER A 85 -7.18 -6.04 5.31
C SER A 85 -6.85 -4.63 4.82
N PHE A 86 -7.72 -4.02 4.02
CA PHE A 86 -7.47 -2.70 3.46
C PHE A 86 -7.64 -1.57 4.47
N VAL A 87 -8.35 -1.81 5.57
CA VAL A 87 -8.44 -0.81 6.64
C VAL A 87 -7.06 -0.53 7.24
N SER A 88 -6.16 -1.51 7.21
CA SER A 88 -4.80 -1.33 7.70
C SER A 88 -4.00 -0.30 6.88
N LEU A 89 -4.51 0.12 5.72
CA LEU A 89 -3.85 1.17 4.93
C LEU A 89 -3.90 2.53 5.62
N PHE A 90 -4.83 2.76 6.53
CA PHE A 90 -4.86 4.02 7.26
C PHE A 90 -3.60 4.19 8.13
N PRO A 91 -3.28 3.26 9.04
CA PRO A 91 -2.01 3.41 9.76
C PRO A 91 -0.79 3.28 8.85
N ALA A 92 -0.84 2.48 7.79
CA ALA A 92 0.28 2.36 6.86
C ALA A 92 0.63 3.71 6.24
N THR A 93 -0.37 4.41 5.72
CA THR A 93 -0.13 5.70 5.08
C THR A 93 0.25 6.78 6.09
N THR A 94 -0.26 6.69 7.32
CA THR A 94 0.16 7.58 8.39
C THR A 94 1.67 7.44 8.63
N LEU A 95 2.17 6.22 8.65
CA LEU A 95 3.61 5.98 8.81
C LEU A 95 4.42 6.48 7.63
N LEU A 96 3.90 6.31 6.41
CA LEU A 96 4.59 6.82 5.23
C LEU A 96 4.64 8.34 5.22
N VAL A 97 3.57 9.00 5.68
CA VAL A 97 3.58 10.46 5.83
C VAL A 97 4.62 10.87 6.87
N ALA A 98 4.76 10.11 7.96
CA ALA A 98 5.81 10.37 8.95
C ALA A 98 7.19 10.31 8.30
N ILE A 99 7.44 9.31 7.46
CA ILE A 99 8.72 9.21 6.74
C ILE A 99 8.92 10.44 5.85
N GLY A 100 7.88 10.85 5.13
CA GLY A 100 7.96 12.00 4.25
C GLY A 100 8.23 13.30 4.98
N LEU A 101 7.70 13.43 6.21
CA LEU A 101 7.89 14.63 7.03
C LEU A 101 9.23 14.65 7.76
N ALA A 102 9.88 13.50 7.92
CA ALA A 102 11.09 13.42 8.76
C ALA A 102 12.18 14.42 8.36
N PRO A 103 12.48 14.62 7.05
CA PRO A 103 13.48 15.63 6.69
C PRO A 103 13.03 17.07 6.94
N TRP A 104 11.74 17.33 6.99
CA TRP A 104 11.20 18.68 7.13
C TRP A 104 10.92 19.05 8.58
N CYS A 105 10.35 18.12 9.35
CA CYS A 105 9.95 18.41 10.73
C CYS A 105 9.93 17.10 11.52
N ARG A 106 11.03 16.80 12.20
CA ARG A 106 11.17 15.56 12.95
C ARG A 106 10.13 15.43 14.09
N PRO A 107 9.85 16.49 14.88
CA PRO A 107 8.84 16.34 15.94
C PRO A 107 7.46 15.96 15.40
N LEU A 108 7.06 16.53 14.27
CA LEU A 108 5.77 16.17 13.65
C LEU A 108 5.80 14.75 13.11
N ALA A 109 6.93 14.35 12.52
CA ALA A 109 7.09 12.97 12.04
C ALA A 109 6.94 11.98 13.19
N ILE A 110 7.58 12.24 14.34
CA ILE A 110 7.45 11.38 15.53
C ILE A 110 6.02 11.41 16.05
N GLY A 111 5.37 12.57 16.01
CA GLY A 111 3.97 12.72 16.42
C GLY A 111 3.00 11.88 15.60
N LEU A 112 3.33 11.59 14.34
CA LEU A 112 2.54 10.66 13.51
C LEU A 112 3.03 9.24 13.63
N PHE A 113 4.34 9.04 13.82
CA PHE A 113 4.94 7.72 13.93
C PHE A 113 4.39 6.94 15.12
N VAL A 114 4.30 7.57 16.29
CA VAL A 114 3.87 6.86 17.51
C VAL A 114 2.43 6.35 17.37
N PRO A 115 1.42 7.19 17.03
CA PRO A 115 0.08 6.64 16.84
C PRO A 115 -0.02 5.72 15.62
N GLY A 116 0.79 5.97 14.58
CA GLY A 116 0.80 5.09 13.41
C GLY A 116 1.24 3.68 13.74
N VAL A 117 2.33 3.55 14.50
CA VAL A 117 2.82 2.24 14.94
C VAL A 117 1.80 1.58 15.88
N ALA A 118 1.28 2.35 16.84
CA ALA A 118 0.32 1.81 17.80
C ALA A 118 -0.92 1.27 17.09
N LEU A 119 -1.43 2.02 16.13
CA LEU A 119 -2.63 1.62 15.40
C LEU A 119 -2.33 0.44 14.46
N GLN A 120 -1.17 0.45 13.81
CA GLN A 120 -0.76 -0.67 12.96
C GLN A 120 -0.72 -1.97 13.75
N LEU A 121 -0.07 -1.94 14.91
CA LEU A 121 0.06 -3.14 15.75
C LEU A 121 -1.29 -3.58 16.31
N ALA A 122 -2.08 -2.63 16.81
CA ALA A 122 -3.40 -2.96 17.36
C ALA A 122 -4.29 -3.58 16.29
N TYR A 123 -4.29 -3.01 15.09
CA TYR A 123 -5.15 -3.54 14.02
C TYR A 123 -4.65 -4.90 13.53
N ALA A 124 -3.33 -5.07 13.41
CA ALA A 124 -2.78 -6.37 13.01
C ALA A 124 -3.14 -7.45 14.03
N ALA A 125 -3.01 -7.13 15.33
CA ALA A 125 -3.37 -8.08 16.37
C ALA A 125 -4.85 -8.43 16.30
N TRP A 126 -5.70 -7.43 16.15
CA TRP A 126 -7.15 -7.66 16.12
C TRP A 126 -7.59 -8.40 14.86
N GLN A 127 -7.19 -7.91 13.68
CA GLN A 127 -7.67 -8.46 12.41
C GLN A 127 -6.98 -9.80 12.10
N SER A 128 -5.66 -9.81 12.08
CA SER A 128 -4.92 -11.01 11.68
C SER A 128 -4.88 -12.06 12.77
N GLY A 129 -4.75 -11.63 14.03
CA GLY A 129 -4.86 -12.55 15.15
C GLY A 129 -6.23 -13.19 15.25
N GLY A 130 -7.27 -12.41 14.92
CA GLY A 130 -8.64 -12.92 14.90
C GLY A 130 -8.86 -14.03 13.88
N LEU A 131 -8.07 -14.05 12.80
CA LEU A 131 -8.20 -15.12 11.80
C LEU A 131 -7.86 -16.50 12.35
N TRP A 132 -7.08 -16.56 13.44
CA TRP A 132 -6.70 -17.83 14.04
C TRP A 132 -7.87 -18.56 14.69
N ARG A 133 -9.03 -17.90 14.82
CA ARG A 133 -10.23 -18.57 15.33
C ARG A 133 -10.83 -19.56 14.32
N GLY A 134 -10.37 -19.52 13.04
CA GLY A 134 -10.73 -20.53 12.07
C GLY A 134 -11.99 -20.24 11.26
N ASN A 135 -12.48 -19.01 11.30
CA ASN A 135 -13.74 -18.66 10.61
C ASN A 135 -13.55 -17.93 9.30
N HIS A 136 -12.30 -17.81 8.82
CA HIS A 136 -12.00 -17.08 7.60
C HIS A 136 -12.29 -17.95 6.38
N PRO A 137 -13.13 -17.51 5.43
CA PRO A 137 -13.41 -18.32 4.24
C PRO A 137 -12.14 -18.50 3.38
N ARG A 138 -11.96 -19.70 2.85
CA ARG A 138 -10.77 -19.99 2.03
C ARG A 138 -10.69 -19.06 0.81
N GLU A 139 -11.83 -18.76 0.19
CA GLU A 139 -11.88 -17.92 -1.00
C GLU A 139 -11.42 -16.49 -0.72
N ALA A 140 -11.46 -16.06 0.52
CA ALA A 140 -11.06 -14.71 0.92
C ALA A 140 -9.55 -14.62 1.22
N THR A 141 -8.78 -15.70 1.05
CA THR A 141 -7.34 -15.67 1.21
C THR A 141 -6.71 -15.05 -0.04
N THR A 142 -6.82 -13.75 -0.14
CA THR A 142 -6.38 -12.96 -1.29
C THR A 142 -5.09 -12.22 -0.95
N PRO A 143 -4.41 -11.64 -1.95
CA PRO A 143 -3.19 -10.88 -1.66
C PRO A 143 -3.38 -9.72 -0.69
N GLY A 144 -4.62 -9.24 -0.50
CA GLY A 144 -4.87 -8.22 0.53
C GLY A 144 -4.43 -8.64 1.91
N LEU A 145 -4.39 -9.94 2.20
CA LEU A 145 -3.96 -10.41 3.53
C LEU A 145 -2.52 -10.04 3.86
N TYR A 146 -1.69 -9.71 2.86
CA TYR A 146 -0.34 -9.22 3.15
C TYR A 146 -0.36 -7.86 3.86
N LEU A 147 -1.44 -7.08 3.76
CA LEU A 147 -1.38 -5.69 4.20
C LEU A 147 -1.20 -5.52 5.72
N PRO A 148 -2.00 -6.17 6.59
CA PRO A 148 -1.88 -5.87 8.02
C PRO A 148 -0.56 -6.32 8.66
N THR A 149 -0.02 -7.47 8.28
CA THR A 149 1.13 -8.03 8.99
C THR A 149 2.41 -8.05 8.18
N VAL A 150 2.34 -8.04 6.86
CA VAL A 150 3.55 -8.06 6.03
C VAL A 150 3.91 -6.62 5.64
N ALA A 151 3.08 -6.00 4.81
CA ALA A 151 3.38 -4.65 4.31
C ALA A 151 3.52 -3.65 5.46
N ASN A 152 2.62 -3.71 6.44
CA ASN A 152 2.62 -2.72 7.51
C ASN A 152 3.80 -2.88 8.45
N ASN A 153 4.27 -4.11 8.69
CA ASN A 153 5.49 -4.28 9.48
C ASN A 153 6.71 -3.79 8.71
N PHE A 154 6.75 -3.98 7.39
CA PHE A 154 7.84 -3.41 6.58
C PHE A 154 7.80 -1.88 6.61
N ILE A 155 6.62 -1.28 6.53
CA ILE A 155 6.48 0.18 6.57
C ILE A 155 6.89 0.71 7.94
N SER A 156 6.50 0.02 9.02
CA SER A 156 6.95 0.39 10.37
C SER A 156 8.48 0.31 10.47
N ALA A 157 9.09 -0.71 9.88
CA ALA A 157 10.55 -0.83 9.85
C ALA A 157 11.18 0.35 9.09
N MET A 158 10.60 0.71 7.94
CA MET A 158 11.08 1.86 7.17
C MET A 158 11.00 3.15 7.97
N ALA A 159 9.90 3.35 8.69
CA ALA A 159 9.73 4.55 9.52
C ALA A 159 10.72 4.57 10.67
N CYS A 160 10.94 3.41 11.31
CA CYS A 160 11.96 3.29 12.35
C CYS A 160 13.35 3.66 11.81
N GLY A 161 13.69 3.13 10.63
CA GLY A 161 14.98 3.44 10.02
C GLY A 161 15.13 4.91 9.69
N ALA A 162 14.07 5.53 9.16
CA ALA A 162 14.09 6.95 8.80
C ALA A 162 14.27 7.84 10.03
N LEU A 163 13.79 7.39 11.20
CA LEU A 163 13.87 8.17 12.43
C LEU A 163 15.04 7.79 13.32
N GLY A 164 15.87 6.84 12.90
CA GLY A 164 17.06 6.45 13.64
C GLY A 164 16.85 5.37 14.68
N PHE A 165 15.75 4.66 14.63
CA PHE A 165 15.43 3.58 15.57
C PHE A 165 15.69 2.22 14.92
N SER A 166 16.94 1.95 14.56
CA SER A 166 17.28 0.77 13.75
C SER A 166 16.95 -0.56 14.42
N ASP A 167 17.18 -0.67 15.72
CA ASP A 167 16.89 -1.93 16.43
C ASP A 167 15.38 -2.24 16.42
N ALA A 168 14.56 -1.22 16.70
CA ALA A 168 13.11 -1.40 16.61
C ALA A 168 12.71 -1.74 15.16
N GLY A 169 13.36 -1.09 14.20
CA GLY A 169 13.11 -1.40 12.78
C GLY A 169 13.41 -2.85 12.45
N LEU A 170 14.48 -3.42 13.01
CA LEU A 170 14.79 -4.84 12.79
C LEU A 170 13.72 -5.76 13.37
N VAL A 171 13.15 -5.38 14.53
CA VAL A 171 12.06 -6.17 15.12
C VAL A 171 10.85 -6.17 14.19
N PHE A 172 10.45 -5.00 13.67
CA PHE A 172 9.36 -4.92 12.70
C PHE A 172 9.67 -5.68 11.43
N LEU A 173 10.90 -5.55 10.93
CA LEU A 173 11.30 -6.28 9.72
C LEU A 173 11.16 -7.78 9.90
N GLY A 174 11.60 -8.31 11.04
CA GLY A 174 11.44 -9.72 11.33
C GLY A 174 10.00 -10.15 11.37
N ALA A 175 9.15 -9.37 12.03
CA ALA A 175 7.72 -9.67 12.05
C ALA A 175 7.16 -9.71 10.64
N GLY A 176 7.56 -8.76 9.79
CA GLY A 176 7.09 -8.70 8.41
C GLY A 176 7.58 -9.87 7.57
N VAL A 177 8.88 -10.20 7.66
CA VAL A 177 9.46 -11.28 6.85
C VAL A 177 8.82 -12.62 7.21
N PHE A 178 8.72 -12.93 8.50
CA PHE A 178 8.16 -14.23 8.89
C PHE A 178 6.66 -14.30 8.66
N SER A 179 5.93 -13.19 8.75
CA SER A 179 4.53 -13.14 8.33
C SER A 179 4.41 -13.41 6.83
N TRP A 180 5.30 -12.81 6.03
CA TRP A 180 5.31 -13.02 4.59
C TRP A 180 5.54 -14.49 4.25
N LEU A 181 6.55 -15.10 4.86
CA LEU A 181 6.86 -16.50 4.60
C LEU A 181 5.73 -17.43 5.00
N SER A 182 4.96 -17.07 6.04
CA SER A 182 3.84 -17.91 6.46
C SER A 182 2.60 -17.70 5.56
N LEU A 183 2.38 -16.49 5.05
CA LEU A 183 1.21 -16.20 4.22
C LEU A 183 1.39 -16.57 2.75
N GLU A 184 2.61 -16.46 2.24
CA GLU A 184 2.86 -16.66 0.81
C GLU A 184 2.35 -18.02 0.30
N PRO A 185 2.68 -19.14 0.97
CA PRO A 185 2.15 -20.43 0.48
C PRO A 185 0.62 -20.50 0.50
N ALA A 186 -0.01 -19.94 1.52
CA ALA A 186 -1.48 -19.98 1.63
C ALA A 186 -2.13 -19.17 0.52
N ILE A 187 -1.61 -17.96 0.26
CA ILE A 187 -2.17 -17.12 -0.78
C ILE A 187 -1.93 -17.72 -2.16
N LEU A 188 -0.73 -18.22 -2.42
CA LEU A 188 -0.44 -18.85 -3.71
C LEU A 188 -1.28 -20.10 -3.94
N GLN A 189 -1.53 -20.89 -2.88
CA GLN A 189 -2.38 -22.06 -3.00
C GLN A 189 -3.81 -21.65 -3.38
N ARG A 190 -4.33 -20.59 -2.76
CA ARG A 190 -5.65 -20.09 -3.11
C ARG A 190 -5.69 -19.63 -4.57
N LEU A 191 -4.66 -18.88 -5.01
CA LEU A 191 -4.63 -18.39 -6.39
C LEU A 191 -4.57 -19.53 -7.41
N ARG A 192 -3.81 -20.58 -7.09
CA ARG A 192 -3.63 -21.70 -8.01
C ARG A 192 -4.81 -22.67 -8.05
N SER A 193 -5.51 -22.84 -6.94
CA SER A 193 -6.37 -24.02 -6.78
C SER A 193 -7.80 -23.76 -6.34
N ALA A 194 -8.19 -22.51 -6.05
CA ALA A 194 -9.53 -22.23 -5.51
C ALA A 194 -10.40 -21.43 -6.50
N GLY A 195 -10.12 -21.56 -7.78
CA GLY A 195 -10.86 -20.86 -8.82
C GLY A 195 -10.32 -19.46 -9.07
N GLU A 196 -10.68 -18.88 -10.19
CA GLU A 196 -10.22 -17.56 -10.57
C GLU A 196 -10.77 -16.51 -9.61
N LEU A 197 -9.95 -15.50 -9.33
CA LEU A 197 -10.45 -14.34 -8.58
C LEU A 197 -11.60 -13.68 -9.34
N PRO A 198 -12.66 -13.28 -8.64
CA PRO A 198 -13.68 -12.47 -9.28
C PRO A 198 -13.07 -11.22 -9.90
N THR A 199 -13.64 -10.76 -11.01
CA THR A 199 -13.06 -9.66 -11.79
C THR A 199 -12.66 -8.46 -10.94
N PRO A 200 -13.49 -7.95 -10.00
CA PRO A 200 -13.08 -6.77 -9.22
C PRO A 200 -11.89 -7.03 -8.31
N LEU A 201 -11.61 -8.27 -7.93
CA LEU A 201 -10.51 -8.60 -7.03
C LEU A 201 -9.21 -8.91 -7.76
N ARG A 202 -9.24 -9.03 -9.10
CA ARG A 202 -8.03 -9.41 -9.85
C ARG A 202 -6.91 -8.39 -9.72
N THR A 203 -7.24 -7.11 -9.58
CA THR A 203 -6.22 -6.08 -9.40
C THR A 203 -5.52 -6.17 -8.05
N SER A 204 -6.09 -6.88 -7.08
CA SER A 204 -5.37 -7.13 -5.82
C SER A 204 -4.09 -7.95 -6.03
N LEU A 205 -3.95 -8.62 -7.19
CA LEU A 205 -2.70 -9.29 -7.54
C LEU A 205 -1.51 -8.34 -7.54
N GLY A 206 -1.77 -7.04 -7.77
CA GLY A 206 -0.69 -6.05 -7.70
C GLY A 206 0.03 -6.04 -6.35
N ILE A 207 -0.65 -6.45 -5.29
CA ILE A 207 -0.03 -6.51 -3.97
C ILE A 207 1.08 -7.58 -3.92
N GLN A 208 1.03 -8.59 -4.82
CA GLN A 208 2.11 -9.59 -4.90
C GLN A 208 3.47 -8.97 -5.25
N LEU A 209 3.49 -7.78 -5.86
CA LEU A 209 4.75 -7.09 -6.14
C LEU A 209 5.40 -6.54 -4.88
N ALA A 210 4.62 -6.33 -3.82
CA ALA A 210 5.09 -5.54 -2.69
C ALA A 210 6.01 -6.31 -1.74
N PRO A 211 5.71 -7.54 -1.28
CA PRO A 211 6.46 -8.09 -0.15
C PRO A 211 7.98 -8.08 -0.34
N ALA A 212 8.50 -8.63 -1.44
CA ALA A 212 9.94 -8.69 -1.62
C ALA A 212 10.57 -7.31 -1.80
N LEU A 213 9.94 -6.46 -2.60
CA LEU A 213 10.51 -5.14 -2.90
C LEU A 213 10.40 -4.19 -1.72
N VAL A 214 9.29 -4.23 -0.99
CA VAL A 214 9.14 -3.41 0.21
C VAL A 214 10.02 -3.94 1.34
N ALA A 215 10.18 -5.27 1.46
CA ALA A 215 11.14 -5.84 2.40
C ALA A 215 12.55 -5.34 2.10
N CYS A 216 12.91 -5.27 0.81
CA CYS A 216 14.21 -4.74 0.40
C CYS A 216 14.37 -3.28 0.85
N SER A 217 13.36 -2.44 0.61
CA SER A 217 13.38 -1.05 1.09
C SER A 217 13.52 -0.97 2.61
N ALA A 218 12.76 -1.80 3.32
CA ALA A 218 12.82 -1.82 4.78
C ALA A 218 14.18 -2.26 5.29
N TRP A 219 14.76 -3.29 4.67
CA TRP A 219 16.08 -3.77 5.03
C TRP A 219 17.13 -2.68 4.83
N LEU A 220 17.10 -2.03 3.68
CA LEU A 220 18.04 -0.93 3.41
C LEU A 220 17.86 0.24 4.39
N SER A 221 16.64 0.45 4.89
CA SER A 221 16.38 1.52 5.87
C SER A 221 17.03 1.25 7.22
N VAL A 222 17.21 -0.01 7.59
CA VAL A 222 17.72 -0.38 8.92
C VAL A 222 19.14 -0.94 8.90
N ASN A 223 19.71 -1.18 7.70
CA ASN A 223 21.09 -1.71 7.62
C ASN A 223 22.11 -0.69 7.19
N GLY A 224 21.78 0.59 7.25
CA GLY A 224 22.68 1.65 6.83
C GLY A 224 22.72 1.89 5.34
N GLY A 225 21.77 1.34 4.59
CA GLY A 225 21.71 1.50 3.14
C GLY A 225 22.65 0.60 2.37
N GLU A 226 23.19 -0.42 3.01
CA GLU A 226 24.15 -1.32 2.36
C GLU A 226 23.43 -2.28 1.42
N ALA A 227 23.78 -2.22 0.14
CA ALA A 227 23.22 -3.11 -0.88
C ALA A 227 23.92 -4.46 -0.83
N ASP A 228 23.56 -5.25 0.15
CA ASP A 228 24.21 -6.54 0.44
C ASP A 228 23.54 -7.70 -0.28
N THR A 229 23.98 -8.92 0.03
CA THR A 229 23.45 -10.14 -0.58
C THR A 229 21.96 -10.28 -0.34
N PHE A 230 21.49 -10.02 0.89
CA PHE A 230 20.07 -10.18 1.21
C PHE A 230 19.21 -9.22 0.39
N ALA A 231 19.66 -7.96 0.27
CA ALA A 231 18.93 -6.98 -0.55
C ALA A 231 18.81 -7.45 -1.99
N LYS A 232 19.89 -8.00 -2.54
CA LYS A 232 19.89 -8.49 -3.92
C LYS A 232 18.96 -9.69 -4.11
N LEU A 233 18.94 -10.60 -3.14
CA LEU A 233 18.03 -11.75 -3.22
C LEU A 233 16.56 -11.32 -3.18
N LEU A 234 16.23 -10.36 -2.31
CA LEU A 234 14.88 -9.84 -2.24
C LEU A 234 14.46 -9.17 -3.56
N PHE A 235 15.37 -8.38 -4.11
CA PHE A 235 15.11 -7.71 -5.39
C PHE A 235 14.86 -8.72 -6.50
N GLY A 236 15.63 -9.82 -6.52
CA GLY A 236 15.44 -10.86 -7.51
C GLY A 236 14.06 -11.49 -7.48
N TYR A 237 13.56 -11.77 -6.27
CA TYR A 237 12.20 -12.31 -6.17
C TYR A 237 11.17 -11.27 -6.63
N GLY A 238 11.42 -9.99 -6.33
CA GLY A 238 10.57 -8.91 -6.82
C GLY A 238 10.52 -8.84 -8.34
N LEU A 239 11.66 -9.01 -9.01
CA LEU A 239 11.69 -9.04 -10.48
C LEU A 239 10.89 -10.21 -11.03
N LEU A 240 10.98 -11.39 -10.39
CA LEU A 240 10.19 -12.53 -10.82
C LEU A 240 8.70 -12.25 -10.69
N GLN A 241 8.29 -11.63 -9.59
CA GLN A 241 6.88 -11.25 -9.40
C GLN A 241 6.43 -10.28 -10.48
N LEU A 242 7.30 -9.35 -10.87
CA LEU A 242 6.98 -8.43 -11.97
C LEU A 242 6.72 -9.19 -13.26
N LEU A 243 7.54 -10.19 -13.57
CA LEU A 243 7.30 -11.00 -14.77
C LEU A 243 5.95 -11.71 -14.69
N PHE A 244 5.59 -12.24 -13.52
CA PHE A 244 4.27 -12.86 -13.37
C PHE A 244 3.14 -11.87 -13.58
N MET A 245 3.30 -10.63 -13.10
CA MET A 245 2.28 -9.61 -13.31
C MET A 245 2.16 -9.24 -14.78
N LEU A 246 3.27 -9.17 -15.50
CA LEU A 246 3.22 -8.89 -16.94
C LEU A 246 2.55 -10.03 -17.71
N ARG A 247 2.78 -11.29 -17.31
CA ARG A 247 2.13 -12.45 -17.91
C ARG A 247 0.62 -12.41 -17.74
N LEU A 248 0.15 -11.98 -16.56
CA LEU A 248 -1.27 -12.02 -16.23
C LEU A 248 -2.02 -10.75 -16.64
N MET A 249 -1.30 -9.73 -17.11
CA MET A 249 -1.88 -8.41 -17.38
C MET A 249 -3.11 -8.45 -18.31
N PRO A 250 -3.11 -9.21 -19.43
CA PRO A 250 -4.32 -9.22 -20.27
C PRO A 250 -5.58 -9.74 -19.56
N TRP A 251 -5.39 -10.54 -18.51
CA TRP A 251 -6.50 -11.13 -17.77
C TRP A 251 -6.99 -10.18 -16.68
N TYR A 252 -6.10 -9.63 -15.83
CA TYR A 252 -6.58 -8.80 -14.72
C TYR A 252 -7.01 -7.40 -15.17
N LEU A 253 -6.59 -6.97 -16.34
CA LEU A 253 -7.02 -5.66 -16.88
C LEU A 253 -8.35 -5.72 -17.63
N ARG A 254 -9.04 -6.87 -17.66
CA ARG A 254 -10.36 -6.98 -18.30
C ARG A 254 -11.44 -6.33 -17.42
N GLN A 255 -11.26 -5.06 -17.14
CA GLN A 255 -12.22 -4.26 -16.38
C GLN A 255 -11.88 -2.79 -16.56
N PRO A 256 -12.88 -1.89 -16.42
CA PRO A 256 -12.59 -0.46 -16.51
C PRO A 256 -11.67 -0.02 -15.38
N PHE A 257 -10.91 1.04 -15.63
CA PHE A 257 -10.03 1.60 -14.63
C PHE A 257 -10.82 2.04 -13.40
N ASN A 258 -10.30 1.72 -12.22
CA ASN A 258 -10.89 2.13 -10.95
C ASN A 258 -9.76 2.22 -9.91
N ALA A 259 -10.12 2.66 -8.71
CA ALA A 259 -9.13 2.92 -7.67
C ALA A 259 -8.33 1.67 -7.25
N SER A 260 -8.88 0.46 -7.47
CA SER A 260 -8.16 -0.76 -7.10
C SER A 260 -6.89 -1.00 -7.90
N PHE A 261 -6.75 -0.34 -9.07
CA PHE A 261 -5.53 -0.44 -9.86
C PHE A 261 -4.31 0.08 -9.11
N TRP A 262 -4.52 0.91 -8.08
CA TRP A 262 -3.41 1.39 -7.25
C TRP A 262 -2.75 0.27 -6.42
N SER A 263 -3.33 -0.92 -6.40
CA SER A 263 -2.69 -2.07 -5.74
C SER A 263 -1.30 -2.38 -6.27
N PHE A 264 -1.02 -2.02 -7.52
CA PHE A 264 0.29 -2.24 -8.15
C PHE A 264 1.33 -1.22 -7.72
N SER A 265 0.90 -0.07 -7.22
CA SER A 265 1.75 1.12 -7.19
C SER A 265 2.84 1.09 -6.13
N PHE A 266 2.55 0.54 -4.95
CA PHE A 266 3.56 0.56 -3.88
C PHE A 266 4.74 -0.36 -4.21
N GLY A 267 4.45 -1.57 -4.71
CA GLY A 267 5.51 -2.47 -5.18
C GLY A 267 6.32 -1.86 -6.31
N ILE A 268 5.64 -1.19 -7.25
CA ILE A 268 6.32 -0.54 -8.37
C ILE A 268 7.21 0.61 -7.89
N SER A 269 6.73 1.41 -6.91
CA SER A 269 7.57 2.49 -6.39
C SER A 269 8.77 1.94 -5.60
N ALA A 270 8.58 0.84 -4.88
CA ALA A 270 9.69 0.18 -4.20
C ALA A 270 10.70 -0.39 -5.20
N LEU A 271 10.21 -0.87 -6.35
CA LEU A 271 11.10 -1.32 -7.43
C LEU A 271 12.00 -0.19 -7.88
N ALA A 272 11.44 1.01 -8.06
CA ALA A 272 12.22 2.17 -8.45
C ALA A 272 13.28 2.51 -7.41
N THR A 273 12.87 2.63 -6.15
CA THR A 273 13.79 3.05 -5.07
C THR A 273 14.89 2.02 -4.84
N THR A 274 14.53 0.74 -4.74
CA THR A 274 15.52 -0.31 -4.49
C THR A 274 16.43 -0.51 -5.69
N GLY A 275 15.90 -0.38 -6.90
CA GLY A 275 16.70 -0.45 -8.12
C GLY A 275 17.77 0.63 -8.13
N LEU A 276 17.40 1.86 -7.73
CA LEU A 276 18.38 2.95 -7.62
C LEU A 276 19.46 2.65 -6.57
N HIS A 277 19.04 2.13 -5.42
CA HIS A 277 19.99 1.76 -4.37
C HIS A 277 20.97 0.69 -4.84
N LEU A 278 20.46 -0.39 -5.41
CA LEU A 278 21.30 -1.49 -5.87
C LEU A 278 22.17 -1.07 -7.04
N GLY A 279 21.70 -0.13 -7.84
CA GLY A 279 22.48 0.40 -8.95
C GLY A 279 23.73 1.13 -8.53
N GLN A 280 23.83 1.56 -7.26
CA GLN A 280 25.02 2.21 -6.73
C GLN A 280 26.01 1.20 -6.16
N ALA A 281 25.63 -0.05 -6.03
CA ALA A 281 26.50 -1.08 -5.44
C ALA A 281 27.64 -1.44 -6.40
N ARG A 282 28.77 -1.81 -5.83
CA ARG A 282 29.88 -2.35 -6.60
C ARG A 282 29.50 -3.75 -7.09
N GLY A 283 29.93 -4.08 -8.32
CA GLY A 283 29.62 -5.37 -8.90
C GLY A 283 29.91 -5.36 -10.38
N ASP A 284 29.26 -6.29 -11.10
CA ASP A 284 29.51 -6.47 -12.50
C ASP A 284 28.71 -5.51 -13.41
N GLY A 285 27.95 -4.62 -12.82
CA GLY A 285 27.16 -3.63 -13.56
C GLY A 285 25.72 -4.03 -13.83
N PHE A 286 25.33 -5.22 -13.44
CA PHE A 286 23.95 -5.70 -13.69
C PHE A 286 22.90 -4.74 -13.12
N PHE A 287 23.03 -4.42 -11.83
CA PHE A 287 22.04 -3.53 -11.18
C PHE A 287 22.16 -2.09 -11.69
N HIS A 288 23.39 -1.68 -12.00
CA HIS A 288 23.60 -0.33 -12.54
C HIS A 288 22.84 -0.15 -13.87
N HIS A 289 22.89 -1.17 -14.73
CA HIS A 289 22.19 -1.10 -16.02
C HIS A 289 20.68 -1.24 -15.88
N LEU A 290 20.19 -1.91 -14.84
CA LEU A 290 18.75 -2.06 -14.61
C LEU A 290 18.12 -0.82 -14.00
N ALA A 291 18.87 -0.01 -13.24
CA ALA A 291 18.30 1.05 -12.42
C ALA A 291 17.48 2.06 -13.23
N MET A 292 18.06 2.58 -14.32
CA MET A 292 17.37 3.60 -15.10
C MET A 292 16.13 3.05 -15.84
N PRO A 293 16.22 1.90 -16.54
CA PRO A 293 15.00 1.36 -17.17
C PRO A 293 13.87 1.09 -16.16
N LEU A 294 14.21 0.58 -14.97
CA LEU A 294 13.17 0.31 -13.97
C LEU A 294 12.61 1.60 -13.39
N PHE A 295 13.45 2.63 -13.22
CA PHE A 295 12.99 3.93 -12.76
C PHE A 295 12.02 4.54 -13.78
N ILE A 296 12.36 4.49 -15.06
CA ILE A 296 11.48 4.99 -16.13
C ILE A 296 10.15 4.22 -16.12
N PHE A 297 10.23 2.89 -16.09
CA PHE A 297 9.04 2.04 -16.06
C PHE A 297 8.12 2.40 -14.88
N SER A 298 8.71 2.54 -13.70
CA SER A 298 7.92 2.85 -12.50
C SER A 298 7.23 4.20 -12.61
N ASN A 299 7.94 5.21 -13.14
CA ASN A 299 7.35 6.52 -13.34
C ASN A 299 6.22 6.49 -14.36
N LEU A 300 6.36 5.70 -15.42
CA LEU A 300 5.29 5.58 -16.41
C LEU A 300 4.06 4.93 -15.79
N VAL A 301 4.24 3.88 -15.01
CA VAL A 301 3.10 3.19 -14.38
C VAL A 301 2.39 4.11 -13.39
N VAL A 302 3.14 4.70 -12.44
CA VAL A 302 2.51 5.55 -11.42
C VAL A 302 1.96 6.83 -12.05
N GLY A 303 2.66 7.39 -13.03
CA GLY A 303 2.16 8.55 -13.76
C GLY A 303 0.84 8.27 -14.46
N LEU A 304 0.73 7.10 -15.09
CA LEU A 304 -0.52 6.71 -15.72
C LEU A 304 -1.64 6.52 -14.70
N LEU A 305 -1.33 5.92 -13.54
CA LEU A 305 -2.32 5.78 -12.47
C LEU A 305 -2.81 7.16 -11.98
N LEU A 306 -1.88 8.11 -11.82
CA LEU A 306 -2.25 9.46 -11.38
C LEU A 306 -3.12 10.15 -12.43
N LEU A 307 -2.74 10.03 -13.71
CA LEU A 307 -3.52 10.63 -14.79
C LEU A 307 -4.93 10.05 -14.87
N ARG A 308 -5.04 8.72 -14.86
CA ARG A 308 -6.35 8.07 -14.95
C ARG A 308 -7.20 8.38 -13.72
N THR A 309 -6.58 8.51 -12.55
CA THR A 309 -7.31 8.87 -11.33
C THR A 309 -7.81 10.31 -11.40
N ALA A 310 -6.98 11.22 -11.91
CA ALA A 310 -7.40 12.61 -12.10
C ALA A 310 -8.58 12.70 -13.07
N LEU A 311 -8.55 11.92 -14.15
CA LEU A 311 -9.66 11.88 -15.09
C LEU A 311 -10.95 11.35 -14.46
N LEU A 312 -10.84 10.30 -13.62
CA LEU A 312 -12.00 9.81 -12.89
C LEU A 312 -12.55 10.85 -11.92
N LEU A 313 -11.67 11.58 -11.26
CA LEU A 313 -12.10 12.61 -10.31
C LEU A 313 -12.84 13.73 -11.02
N VAL A 314 -12.28 14.21 -12.14
CA VAL A 314 -12.89 15.30 -12.92
C VAL A 314 -14.23 14.86 -13.50
N SER A 315 -14.35 13.60 -13.94
CA SER A 315 -15.61 13.09 -14.50
C SER A 315 -16.64 12.71 -13.43
N GLY A 316 -16.29 12.83 -12.14
CA GLY A 316 -17.19 12.52 -11.04
C GLY A 316 -17.37 11.05 -10.73
N LYS A 317 -16.54 10.18 -11.30
CA LYS A 317 -16.68 8.73 -11.14
C LYS A 317 -15.79 8.15 -10.05
N LEU A 318 -14.87 8.95 -9.49
CA LEU A 318 -13.98 8.46 -8.45
C LEU A 318 -14.64 8.44 -7.08
N LEU A 319 -15.41 9.48 -6.75
CA LEU A 319 -16.02 9.63 -5.44
C LEU A 319 -17.36 8.91 -5.41
N LEU A 320 -17.43 7.87 -4.58
CA LEU A 320 -18.63 7.03 -4.48
C LEU A 320 -19.64 7.65 -3.54
N GLN A 321 -20.89 7.76 -3.99
CA GLN A 321 -21.99 8.24 -3.16
C GLN A 321 -22.99 7.10 -2.97
N VAL A 322 -23.42 6.89 -1.73
CA VAL A 322 -24.38 5.85 -1.38
C VAL A 322 -25.49 6.45 -0.55
N ASP A 323 -26.63 5.77 -0.49
CA ASP A 323 -27.72 6.16 0.39
C ASP A 323 -27.25 6.18 1.83
N ARG A 324 -27.66 7.23 2.54
CA ARG A 324 -27.36 7.34 3.97
C ARG A 324 -27.85 6.11 4.74
N GLU A 325 -29.02 5.59 4.37
CA GLU A 325 -29.58 4.42 5.03
C GLU A 325 -28.73 3.17 4.84
N THR A 326 -28.05 3.07 3.70
CA THR A 326 -27.14 1.95 3.45
C THR A 326 -25.98 1.95 4.46
N LEU A 327 -25.50 3.15 4.84
CA LEU A 327 -24.43 3.26 5.83
C LEU A 327 -24.92 3.05 7.26
N LEU A 328 -26.21 3.33 7.54
CA LEU A 328 -26.74 3.26 8.90
C LEU A 328 -27.32 1.88 9.26
N ASN A 329 -28.01 1.22 8.33
CA ASN A 329 -28.99 0.21 8.71
C ASN A 329 -28.86 -1.16 8.08
N LYS A 330 -27.84 -1.45 7.28
CA LYS A 330 -27.80 -2.81 6.76
C LYS A 330 -27.38 -3.79 7.85
N LYS A 331 -28.37 -4.45 8.41
CA LYS A 331 -28.24 -5.79 8.90
C LYS A 331 -27.94 -6.63 7.66
N GLU A 332 -26.71 -7.06 7.52
CA GLU A 332 -26.43 -8.02 6.48
C GLU A 332 -27.26 -9.26 6.75
N GLY A 333 -27.96 -9.70 5.74
CA GLY A 333 -28.63 -10.97 5.81
C GLY A 333 -27.62 -12.04 6.16
N SER A 334 -27.99 -12.92 7.07
CA SER A 334 -27.23 -14.05 7.59
C SER A 334 -26.47 -14.80 6.50
#